data_ec241229967fa471ddc1a3198cc91b64
#
_entry.id   ec241229967fa471ddc1a3198cc91b64
#
_cell.length_a   1.000
_cell.length_b   1.000
_cell.length_c   1.000
_cell.angle_alpha   90.00
_cell.angle_beta   90.00
_cell.angle_gamma   90.00
#
_symmetry.space_group_name_H-M   'P 1'
#
loop_
_entity.id
_entity.type
_entity.pdbx_description
1 polymer ?
#
loop_
_entity_poly.entity_id
_entity_poly.type
_entity_poly.pdbx_seq_one_letter_code
_entity_poly.pdbx_strand_id
1 'polypeptide(L)'
;IDVNYSKIGEVGNGGSLGVAFCALLTGAKEYCSFEIRTYIDFNEQKKLLHDVYQLLKEKKLITRYANLNISIENPNLPDNLIKTTPLEQERIYNELLLDLNNQLINSKYIKLIPDWENQGSLNLTFIFSRAVMEHVNNPAHAYSAIANHLKSGGYMLHDIEFHSHGLTKTLTGHYEIQEFLWKIISGKRQFFLNRFKLNDHNTAVQAAGFYIDISIPNFKI
;
A
#
# COMPACT_ATOMS: atom_id res chain seq x y z
N ILE A 1 15.51 4.06 0.25
CA ILE A 1 15.09 3.78 -1.14
C ILE A 1 15.15 5.09 -1.89
N ASP A 2 15.88 5.14 -3.01
CA ASP A 2 15.87 6.32 -3.88
C ASP A 2 14.58 6.35 -4.70
N VAL A 3 13.64 7.18 -4.29
CA VAL A 3 12.31 7.29 -4.91
C VAL A 3 12.37 7.94 -6.29
N ASN A 4 13.42 8.73 -6.57
CA ASN A 4 13.53 9.57 -7.76
C ASN A 4 13.47 8.79 -9.08
N TYR A 5 13.91 7.52 -9.08
CA TYR A 5 13.89 6.64 -10.24
C TYR A 5 13.05 5.40 -10.03
N SER A 6 12.29 5.37 -8.97
CA SER A 6 11.58 4.18 -8.54
C SER A 6 10.26 4.00 -9.28
N LYS A 7 9.96 2.75 -9.61
CA LYS A 7 8.63 2.29 -9.94
C LYS A 7 8.08 1.60 -8.71
N ILE A 8 6.95 2.09 -8.22
CA ILE A 8 6.37 1.68 -6.94
C ILE A 8 5.08 0.92 -7.18
N GLY A 9 4.87 -0.16 -6.42
CA GLY A 9 3.63 -0.91 -6.38
C GLY A 9 2.97 -0.82 -5.01
N GLU A 10 1.65 -0.68 -4.98
CA GLU A 10 0.82 -0.81 -3.78
C GLU A 10 -0.20 -1.94 -3.99
N VAL A 11 -0.23 -2.88 -3.03
CA VAL A 11 -1.27 -3.92 -3.03
C VAL A 11 -2.41 -3.43 -2.14
N GLY A 12 -3.59 -3.28 -2.75
CA GLY A 12 -4.80 -2.89 -2.02
C GLY A 12 -4.84 -1.41 -1.63
N ASN A 13 -4.94 -0.51 -2.60
CA ASN A 13 -5.04 0.93 -2.34
C ASN A 13 -6.40 1.38 -1.76
N GLY A 14 -7.39 0.48 -1.70
CA GLY A 14 -8.68 0.74 -1.09
C GLY A 14 -9.49 1.89 -1.72
N GLY A 15 -9.19 2.24 -2.97
CA GLY A 15 -9.86 3.35 -3.69
C GLY A 15 -9.25 4.73 -3.45
N SER A 16 -8.13 4.84 -2.73
CA SER A 16 -7.39 6.10 -2.53
C SER A 16 -6.09 6.11 -3.31
N LEU A 17 -5.85 7.16 -4.07
CA LEU A 17 -4.58 7.40 -4.78
C LEU A 17 -3.63 8.35 -4.03
N GLY A 18 -3.91 8.64 -2.75
CA GLY A 18 -3.13 9.60 -1.98
C GLY A 18 -1.65 9.25 -1.87
N VAL A 19 -1.32 7.97 -1.66
CA VAL A 19 0.08 7.52 -1.62
C VAL A 19 0.73 7.61 -3.00
N ALA A 20 -0.02 7.29 -4.08
CA ALA A 20 0.44 7.47 -5.45
C ALA A 20 0.82 8.93 -5.74
N PHE A 21 -0.06 9.88 -5.35
CA PHE A 21 0.21 11.30 -5.54
C PHE A 21 1.44 11.77 -4.75
N CYS A 22 1.57 11.35 -3.49
CA CYS A 22 2.75 11.63 -2.69
C CYS A 22 4.03 11.09 -3.37
N ALA A 23 4.03 9.83 -3.78
CA ALA A 23 5.18 9.19 -4.40
C ALA A 23 5.59 9.88 -5.71
N LEU A 24 4.63 10.15 -6.58
CA LEU A 24 4.87 10.78 -7.89
C LEU A 24 5.35 12.22 -7.75
N LEU A 25 4.71 13.00 -6.88
CA LEU A 25 5.09 14.41 -6.63
C LEU A 25 6.44 14.53 -5.92
N THR A 26 6.90 13.48 -5.22
CA THR A 26 8.22 13.45 -4.57
C THR A 26 9.31 12.80 -5.42
N GLY A 27 9.00 12.22 -6.59
CA GLY A 27 10.01 11.79 -7.56
C GLY A 27 9.90 10.35 -8.06
N ALA A 28 8.86 9.59 -7.70
CA ALA A 28 8.61 8.32 -8.36
C ALA A 28 8.25 8.53 -9.85
N LYS A 29 8.67 7.60 -10.70
CA LYS A 29 8.40 7.66 -12.15
C LYS A 29 7.05 7.06 -12.52
N GLU A 30 6.67 6.00 -11.83
CA GLU A 30 5.47 5.21 -12.12
C GLU A 30 4.93 4.59 -10.83
N TYR A 31 3.63 4.53 -10.73
CA TYR A 31 2.92 3.91 -9.62
C TYR A 31 1.94 2.85 -10.15
N CYS A 32 2.08 1.64 -9.65
CA CYS A 32 1.21 0.50 -9.97
C CYS A 32 0.32 0.19 -8.77
N SER A 33 -0.98 0.29 -8.94
CA SER A 33 -1.95 -0.10 -7.94
C SER A 33 -2.48 -1.49 -8.27
N PHE A 34 -2.21 -2.45 -7.42
CA PHE A 34 -2.73 -3.82 -7.49
C PHE A 34 -4.03 -3.87 -6.70
N GLU A 35 -5.14 -3.61 -7.39
CA GLU A 35 -6.44 -3.53 -6.75
C GLU A 35 -7.47 -4.36 -7.54
N ILE A 36 -8.09 -5.31 -6.86
CA ILE A 36 -9.04 -6.25 -7.47
C ILE A 36 -10.35 -5.55 -7.83
N ARG A 37 -10.70 -4.49 -7.10
CA ARG A 37 -11.91 -3.70 -7.33
C ARG A 37 -11.60 -2.21 -7.40
N THR A 38 -12.12 -1.57 -8.43
CA THR A 38 -11.96 -0.12 -8.58
C THR A 38 -13.04 0.61 -7.79
N TYR A 39 -12.62 1.26 -6.69
CA TYR A 39 -13.50 2.10 -5.85
C TYR A 39 -13.16 3.59 -6.00
N ILE A 40 -12.60 4.00 -7.12
CA ILE A 40 -12.08 5.36 -7.31
C ILE A 40 -13.22 6.34 -7.59
N ASP A 41 -13.43 7.30 -6.69
CA ASP A 41 -14.21 8.50 -6.95
C ASP A 41 -13.28 9.61 -7.47
N PHE A 42 -13.39 9.93 -8.74
CA PHE A 42 -12.51 10.91 -9.38
C PHE A 42 -12.61 12.31 -8.78
N ASN A 43 -13.77 12.71 -8.24
CA ASN A 43 -13.93 14.03 -7.61
C ASN A 43 -13.19 14.07 -6.27
N GLU A 44 -13.26 13.00 -5.50
CA GLU A 44 -12.48 12.89 -4.27
C GLU A 44 -10.99 12.81 -4.55
N GLN A 45 -10.56 12.07 -5.59
CA GLN A 45 -9.15 12.01 -5.95
C GLN A 45 -8.60 13.37 -6.40
N LYS A 46 -9.39 14.20 -7.09
CA LYS A 46 -8.97 15.57 -7.46
C LYS A 46 -8.73 16.45 -6.23
N LYS A 47 -9.61 16.38 -5.25
CA LYS A 47 -9.42 17.10 -3.97
C LYS A 47 -8.16 16.59 -3.26
N LEU A 48 -8.02 15.27 -3.17
CA LEU A 48 -6.88 14.65 -2.52
C LEU A 48 -5.55 15.01 -3.20
N LEU A 49 -5.51 15.02 -4.54
CA LEU A 49 -4.34 15.46 -5.30
C LEU A 49 -3.99 16.92 -4.96
N HIS A 50 -5.01 17.80 -4.91
CA HIS A 50 -4.80 19.19 -4.54
C HIS A 50 -4.24 19.34 -3.13
N ASP A 51 -4.82 18.65 -2.17
CA ASP A 51 -4.39 18.68 -0.76
C ASP A 51 -2.95 18.20 -0.60
N VAL A 52 -2.61 17.07 -1.24
CA VAL A 52 -1.24 16.53 -1.23
C VAL A 52 -0.25 17.54 -1.85
N TYR A 53 -0.61 18.15 -2.97
CA TYR A 53 0.24 19.15 -3.63
C TYR A 53 0.47 20.38 -2.75
N GLN A 54 -0.57 20.89 -2.07
CA GLN A 54 -0.43 22.03 -1.16
C GLN A 54 0.46 21.69 0.05
N LEU A 55 0.27 20.50 0.64
CA LEU A 55 1.09 20.06 1.76
C LEU A 55 2.57 19.94 1.40
N LEU A 56 2.87 19.44 0.21
CA LEU A 56 4.25 19.37 -0.29
C LEU A 56 4.84 20.76 -0.50
N LYS A 57 4.06 21.72 -1.03
CA LYS A 57 4.49 23.13 -1.17
C LYS A 57 4.76 23.79 0.17
N GLU A 58 3.95 23.52 1.17
CA GLU A 58 4.12 24.03 2.53
C GLU A 58 5.14 23.23 3.36
N LYS A 59 5.65 22.11 2.81
CA LYS A 59 6.54 21.16 3.51
C LYS A 59 5.96 20.65 4.83
N LYS A 60 4.64 20.54 4.90
CA LYS A 60 3.95 20.07 6.10
C LYS A 60 3.59 18.59 6.01
N LEU A 61 3.72 17.88 7.12
CA LEU A 61 3.13 16.56 7.33
C LEU A 61 1.70 16.71 7.85
N ILE A 62 0.75 15.98 7.26
CA ILE A 62 -0.58 15.87 7.87
C ILE A 62 -0.49 14.96 9.09
N THR A 63 -0.71 15.52 10.26
CA THR A 63 -0.97 14.74 11.46
C THR A 63 -2.47 14.52 11.60
N ARG A 64 -3.02 13.50 10.95
CA ARG A 64 -4.42 13.07 11.21
C ARG A 64 -4.67 12.63 12.65
N TYR A 65 -3.61 12.50 13.43
CA TYR A 65 -3.61 12.04 14.81
C TYR A 65 -3.42 13.16 15.84
N ALA A 66 -3.67 14.39 15.47
CA ALA A 66 -3.60 15.53 16.41
C ALA A 66 -4.45 15.33 17.69
N ASN A 67 -5.50 14.51 17.60
CA ASN A 67 -6.37 14.16 18.75
C ASN A 67 -5.80 13.04 19.65
N LEU A 68 -4.69 12.40 19.29
CA LEU A 68 -4.13 11.28 20.05
C LEU A 68 -2.92 11.68 20.90
N ASN A 69 -2.63 12.99 21.08
CA ASN A 69 -1.44 13.48 21.82
C ASN A 69 -0.11 12.81 21.38
N ILE A 70 -0.03 12.37 20.14
CA ILE A 70 1.24 11.89 19.58
C ILE A 70 2.03 13.11 19.16
N SER A 71 3.06 13.47 19.93
CA SER A 71 4.02 14.48 19.53
C SER A 71 4.88 13.92 18.40
N ILE A 72 4.69 14.43 17.19
CA ILE A 72 5.65 14.19 16.10
C ILE A 72 6.78 15.22 16.35
N GLU A 73 7.94 14.71 16.72
CA GLU A 73 9.12 15.55 17.04
C GLU A 73 9.57 16.44 15.87
N ASN A 74 9.22 16.05 14.63
CA ASN A 74 9.51 16.84 13.45
C ASN A 74 8.35 16.80 12.46
N PRO A 75 7.42 17.76 12.50
CA PRO A 75 6.23 17.79 11.62
C PRO A 75 6.57 18.17 10.17
N ASN A 76 7.81 18.52 9.87
CA ASN A 76 8.23 18.90 8.53
C ASN A 76 8.66 17.67 7.72
N LEU A 77 8.30 17.65 6.43
CA LEU A 77 8.83 16.67 5.51
C LEU A 77 10.35 16.80 5.41
N PRO A 78 11.11 15.70 5.61
CA PRO A 78 12.55 15.75 5.41
C PRO A 78 12.90 16.15 3.97
N ASP A 79 13.74 17.15 3.78
CA ASP A 79 14.10 17.68 2.45
C ASP A 79 14.70 16.60 1.53
N ASN A 80 15.36 15.59 2.09
CA ASN A 80 15.93 14.48 1.33
C ASN A 80 14.90 13.51 0.74
N LEU A 81 13.63 13.57 1.16
CA LEU A 81 12.55 12.76 0.58
C LEU A 81 11.97 13.39 -0.70
N ILE A 82 12.10 14.71 -0.86
CA ILE A 82 11.57 15.42 -2.02
C ILE A 82 12.71 15.54 -3.05
N LYS A 83 12.63 14.79 -4.13
CA LYS A 83 13.62 14.76 -5.21
C LYS A 83 13.20 15.58 -6.44
N THR A 84 11.99 16.11 -6.43
CA THR A 84 11.44 16.94 -7.49
C THR A 84 11.62 18.42 -7.16
N THR A 85 11.87 19.21 -8.18
CA THR A 85 11.82 20.66 -8.11
C THR A 85 10.36 21.16 -8.05
N PRO A 86 10.10 22.39 -7.56
CA PRO A 86 8.74 22.93 -7.58
C PRO A 86 8.11 22.96 -8.98
N LEU A 87 8.89 23.23 -10.02
CA LEU A 87 8.43 23.22 -11.41
C LEU A 87 8.03 21.82 -11.89
N GLU A 88 8.79 20.79 -11.51
CA GLU A 88 8.46 19.40 -11.81
C GLU A 88 7.20 18.96 -11.06
N GLN A 89 7.04 19.34 -9.80
CA GLN A 89 5.83 19.06 -9.01
C GLN A 89 4.60 19.68 -9.68
N GLU A 90 4.69 20.94 -10.10
CA GLU A 90 3.59 21.62 -10.78
C GLU A 90 3.24 20.94 -12.11
N ARG A 91 4.24 20.55 -12.90
CA ARG A 91 4.02 19.80 -14.14
C ARG A 91 3.34 18.47 -13.89
N ILE A 92 3.83 17.66 -12.92
CA ILE A 92 3.25 16.36 -12.57
C ILE A 92 1.82 16.55 -12.04
N TYR A 93 1.60 17.53 -11.18
CA TYR A 93 0.27 17.87 -10.66
C TYR A 93 -0.72 18.14 -11.79
N ASN A 94 -0.35 19.00 -12.76
CA ASN A 94 -1.21 19.36 -13.88
C ASN A 94 -1.51 18.16 -14.79
N GLU A 95 -0.52 17.31 -15.07
CA GLU A 95 -0.70 16.08 -15.86
C GLU A 95 -1.63 15.09 -15.13
N LEU A 96 -1.47 14.87 -13.82
CA LEU A 96 -2.35 14.03 -13.01
C LEU A 96 -3.78 14.59 -12.92
N LEU A 97 -3.92 15.91 -12.78
CA LEU A 97 -5.23 16.56 -12.75
C LEU A 97 -5.97 16.42 -14.10
N LEU A 98 -5.23 16.49 -15.21
CA LEU A 98 -5.78 16.25 -16.54
C LEU A 98 -6.25 14.79 -16.68
N ASP A 99 -5.45 13.81 -16.23
CA ASP A 99 -5.83 12.40 -16.23
C ASP A 99 -7.12 12.18 -15.41
N LEU A 100 -7.21 12.74 -14.20
CA LEU A 100 -8.40 12.62 -13.35
C LEU A 100 -9.62 13.30 -13.95
N ASN A 101 -9.46 14.44 -14.64
CA ASN A 101 -10.56 15.13 -15.34
C ASN A 101 -11.09 14.29 -16.51
N ASN A 102 -10.22 13.56 -17.19
CA ASN A 102 -10.58 12.65 -18.27
C ASN A 102 -10.98 11.24 -17.78
N GLN A 103 -11.04 11.04 -16.47
CA GLN A 103 -11.32 9.75 -15.82
C GLN A 103 -10.37 8.63 -16.28
N LEU A 104 -9.14 8.98 -16.59
CA LEU A 104 -8.10 8.05 -16.98
C LEU A 104 -7.45 7.44 -15.73
N ILE A 105 -7.56 6.13 -15.59
CA ILE A 105 -6.96 5.37 -14.50
C ILE A 105 -5.61 4.78 -14.90
N ASN A 106 -5.50 4.37 -16.16
CA ASN A 106 -4.25 3.87 -16.73
C ASN A 106 -3.59 4.96 -17.56
N SER A 107 -2.71 5.69 -16.89
CA SER A 107 -1.99 6.81 -17.48
C SER A 107 -0.49 6.56 -17.57
N LYS A 108 0.26 7.58 -17.92
CA LYS A 108 1.73 7.57 -17.88
C LYS A 108 2.27 7.30 -16.47
N TYR A 109 1.57 7.80 -15.45
CA TYR A 109 2.04 7.80 -14.07
C TYR A 109 1.43 6.69 -13.22
N ILE A 110 0.13 6.42 -13.38
CA ILE A 110 -0.61 5.49 -12.55
C ILE A 110 -1.17 4.37 -13.43
N LYS A 111 -0.97 3.13 -12.98
CA LYS A 111 -1.53 1.94 -13.59
C LYS A 111 -2.34 1.18 -12.57
N LEU A 112 -3.60 0.91 -12.85
CA LEU A 112 -4.41 -0.03 -12.09
C LEU A 112 -4.30 -1.41 -12.70
N ILE A 113 -3.97 -2.39 -11.89
CA ILE A 113 -3.69 -3.76 -12.30
C ILE A 113 -4.56 -4.70 -11.47
N PRO A 114 -5.78 -5.02 -11.94
CA PRO A 114 -6.72 -5.84 -11.17
C PRO A 114 -6.32 -7.31 -11.12
N ASP A 115 -5.69 -7.83 -12.16
CA ASP A 115 -5.25 -9.23 -12.25
C ASP A 115 -3.72 -9.33 -12.16
N TRP A 116 -3.18 -8.78 -11.09
CA TRP A 116 -1.74 -8.66 -10.90
C TRP A 116 -1.03 -10.02 -10.73
N GLU A 117 -1.74 -11.05 -10.27
CA GLU A 117 -1.16 -12.39 -10.09
C GLU A 117 -0.81 -13.08 -11.42
N ASN A 118 -1.49 -12.70 -12.51
CA ASN A 118 -1.31 -13.28 -13.84
C ASN A 118 -0.61 -12.33 -14.83
N GLN A 119 -0.15 -11.18 -14.37
CA GLN A 119 0.59 -10.22 -15.21
C GLN A 119 2.06 -10.60 -15.35
N GLY A 120 2.66 -10.22 -16.48
CA GLY A 120 4.11 -10.25 -16.63
C GLY A 120 4.83 -9.29 -15.68
N SER A 121 6.14 -9.46 -15.51
CA SER A 121 6.95 -8.63 -14.62
C SER A 121 6.87 -7.15 -14.98
N LEU A 122 6.65 -6.32 -13.95
CA LEU A 122 6.62 -4.86 -14.06
C LEU A 122 7.94 -4.20 -13.73
N ASN A 123 8.93 -4.97 -13.27
CA ASN A 123 10.26 -4.48 -12.86
C ASN A 123 10.18 -3.35 -11.83
N LEU A 124 9.34 -3.51 -10.83
CA LEU A 124 9.17 -2.54 -9.76
C LEU A 124 10.39 -2.52 -8.83
N THR A 125 10.67 -1.39 -8.24
CA THR A 125 11.76 -1.22 -7.27
C THR A 125 11.29 -1.45 -5.83
N PHE A 126 10.02 -1.19 -5.59
CA PHE A 126 9.42 -1.29 -4.26
C PHE A 126 7.94 -1.67 -4.38
N ILE A 127 7.49 -2.61 -3.56
CA ILE A 127 6.07 -2.95 -3.40
C ILE A 127 5.73 -2.88 -1.92
N PHE A 128 4.56 -2.35 -1.62
CA PHE A 128 4.06 -2.34 -0.24
C PHE A 128 2.56 -2.63 -0.16
N SER A 129 2.12 -2.96 1.04
CA SER A 129 0.70 -3.01 1.39
C SER A 129 0.49 -2.58 2.84
N ARG A 130 -0.73 -2.14 3.14
CA ARG A 130 -1.16 -1.86 4.50
C ARG A 130 -2.55 -2.42 4.72
N ALA A 131 -2.70 -3.26 5.77
CA ALA A 131 -3.97 -3.89 6.13
C ALA A 131 -4.62 -4.65 4.94
N VAL A 132 -3.82 -5.48 4.25
CA VAL A 132 -4.26 -6.27 3.08
C VAL A 132 -3.93 -7.74 3.24
N MET A 133 -2.70 -8.06 3.70
CA MET A 133 -2.23 -9.44 3.69
C MET A 133 -2.99 -10.35 4.67
N GLU A 134 -3.62 -9.79 5.68
CA GLU A 134 -4.57 -10.46 6.58
C GLU A 134 -5.87 -10.88 5.89
N HIS A 135 -6.15 -10.36 4.71
CA HIS A 135 -7.33 -10.68 3.90
C HIS A 135 -7.02 -11.57 2.70
N VAL A 136 -5.75 -11.90 2.48
CA VAL A 136 -5.32 -12.74 1.37
C VAL A 136 -5.55 -14.21 1.69
N ASN A 137 -6.21 -14.94 0.80
CA ASN A 137 -6.52 -16.36 1.02
C ASN A 137 -5.29 -17.28 0.93
N ASN A 138 -4.30 -16.90 0.12
CA ASN A 138 -3.08 -17.67 -0.08
C ASN A 138 -1.86 -16.74 -0.08
N PRO A 139 -1.28 -16.45 1.09
CA PRO A 139 -0.10 -15.58 1.19
C PRO A 139 1.10 -16.08 0.38
N ALA A 140 1.33 -17.39 0.29
CA ALA A 140 2.43 -17.94 -0.48
C ALA A 140 2.32 -17.59 -1.97
N HIS A 141 1.12 -17.69 -2.55
CA HIS A 141 0.86 -17.29 -3.92
C HIS A 141 1.01 -15.78 -4.10
N ALA A 142 0.47 -14.99 -3.18
CA ALA A 142 0.60 -13.54 -3.24
C ALA A 142 2.06 -13.07 -3.19
N TYR A 143 2.89 -13.62 -2.29
CA TYR A 143 4.31 -13.26 -2.23
C TYR A 143 5.08 -13.73 -3.48
N SER A 144 4.75 -14.87 -4.06
CA SER A 144 5.33 -15.31 -5.33
C SER A 144 4.98 -14.36 -6.47
N ALA A 145 3.74 -13.90 -6.55
CA ALA A 145 3.32 -12.92 -7.53
C ALA A 145 4.01 -11.55 -7.33
N ILE A 146 4.14 -11.11 -6.08
CA ILE A 146 4.91 -9.90 -5.72
C ILE A 146 6.37 -10.04 -6.19
N ALA A 147 6.99 -11.21 -5.94
CA ALA A 147 8.37 -11.46 -6.38
C ALA A 147 8.53 -11.32 -7.89
N ASN A 148 7.57 -11.81 -8.68
CA ASN A 148 7.59 -11.68 -10.13
C ASN A 148 7.54 -10.23 -10.61
N HIS A 149 6.89 -9.33 -9.86
CA HIS A 149 6.79 -7.92 -10.21
C HIS A 149 8.00 -7.09 -9.79
N LEU A 150 8.78 -7.56 -8.82
CA LEU A 150 9.97 -6.86 -8.36
C LEU A 150 11.17 -7.15 -9.27
N LYS A 151 12.00 -6.14 -9.51
CA LYS A 151 13.32 -6.35 -10.08
C LYS A 151 14.24 -7.02 -9.07
N SER A 152 15.33 -7.63 -9.53
CA SER A 152 16.39 -8.12 -8.64
C SER A 152 16.89 -6.99 -7.74
N GLY A 153 17.00 -7.24 -6.43
CA GLY A 153 17.34 -6.25 -5.40
C GLY A 153 16.22 -5.25 -5.09
N GLY A 154 14.99 -5.52 -5.54
CA GLY A 154 13.82 -4.76 -5.12
C GLY A 154 13.39 -5.10 -3.69
N TYR A 155 12.63 -4.20 -3.08
CA TYR A 155 12.17 -4.32 -1.70
C TYR A 155 10.65 -4.44 -1.63
N MET A 156 10.17 -5.11 -0.58
CA MET A 156 8.76 -5.06 -0.21
C MET A 156 8.59 -4.71 1.26
N LEU A 157 7.46 -4.10 1.61
CA LEU A 157 7.05 -3.76 2.97
C LEU A 157 5.56 -4.05 3.14
N HIS A 158 5.22 -4.86 4.12
CA HIS A 158 3.82 -5.17 4.43
C HIS A 158 3.52 -4.85 5.89
N ASP A 159 2.52 -3.98 6.10
CA ASP A 159 1.92 -3.75 7.42
C ASP A 159 0.68 -4.65 7.52
N ILE A 160 0.75 -5.68 8.39
CA ILE A 160 -0.26 -6.74 8.49
C ILE A 160 -0.92 -6.66 9.86
N GLU A 161 -2.23 -6.60 9.87
CA GLU A 161 -2.99 -6.60 11.11
C GLU A 161 -3.33 -8.02 11.56
N PHE A 162 -2.79 -8.44 12.69
CA PHE A 162 -3.05 -9.76 13.29
C PHE A 162 -4.22 -9.72 14.29
N HIS A 163 -5.06 -8.71 14.23
CA HIS A 163 -6.19 -8.52 15.14
C HIS A 163 -7.45 -9.18 14.58
N SER A 164 -8.38 -9.50 15.49
CA SER A 164 -9.65 -10.17 15.16
C SER A 164 -10.67 -9.26 14.44
N HIS A 165 -10.39 -7.99 14.23
CA HIS A 165 -11.31 -7.00 13.62
C HIS A 165 -12.69 -6.97 14.29
N GLY A 166 -12.73 -7.17 15.61
CA GLY A 166 -13.97 -7.19 16.38
C GLY A 166 -14.77 -8.50 16.35
N LEU A 167 -14.24 -9.54 15.69
CA LEU A 167 -14.89 -10.87 15.65
C LEU A 167 -14.87 -11.57 17.01
N THR A 168 -13.93 -11.23 17.89
CA THR A 168 -13.77 -11.81 19.20
C THR A 168 -13.52 -10.72 20.24
N LYS A 169 -13.78 -11.05 21.53
CA LYS A 169 -13.56 -10.12 22.66
C LYS A 169 -12.07 -9.81 22.87
N THR A 170 -11.21 -10.76 22.56
CA THR A 170 -9.75 -10.58 22.63
C THR A 170 -9.19 -10.24 21.26
N LEU A 171 -8.10 -9.49 21.20
CA LEU A 171 -7.49 -9.04 19.93
C LEU A 171 -7.12 -10.22 19.01
N THR A 172 -6.67 -11.33 19.58
CA THR A 172 -6.19 -12.49 18.81
C THR A 172 -7.09 -13.73 18.93
N GLY A 173 -8.27 -13.59 19.53
CA GLY A 173 -9.15 -14.73 19.81
C GLY A 173 -9.67 -15.48 18.58
N HIS A 174 -9.60 -14.88 17.40
CA HIS A 174 -9.96 -15.54 16.14
C HIS A 174 -9.05 -16.74 15.82
N TYR A 175 -7.82 -16.80 16.34
CA TYR A 175 -6.94 -17.96 16.19
C TYR A 175 -7.38 -19.17 17.02
N GLU A 176 -8.18 -18.95 18.07
CA GLU A 176 -8.67 -19.99 18.98
C GLU A 176 -9.99 -20.62 18.50
N ILE A 177 -10.65 -19.99 17.50
CA ILE A 177 -11.90 -20.52 16.95
C ILE A 177 -11.64 -21.85 16.26
N GLN A 178 -12.41 -22.89 16.63
CA GLN A 178 -12.32 -24.20 15.99
C GLN A 178 -12.51 -24.11 14.47
N GLU A 179 -11.79 -24.89 13.71
CA GLU A 179 -11.75 -24.84 12.23
C GLU A 179 -13.15 -24.97 11.61
N PHE A 180 -14.00 -25.85 12.16
CA PHE A 180 -15.37 -25.99 11.68
C PHE A 180 -16.19 -24.71 11.85
N LEU A 181 -16.11 -24.08 13.03
CA LEU A 181 -16.79 -22.81 13.27
C LEU A 181 -16.21 -21.69 12.43
N TRP A 182 -14.89 -21.67 12.24
CA TRP A 182 -14.24 -20.71 11.37
C TRP A 182 -14.77 -20.79 9.94
N LYS A 183 -14.93 -21.99 9.38
CA LYS A 183 -15.50 -22.20 8.05
C LYS A 183 -16.93 -21.69 7.95
N ILE A 184 -17.73 -21.85 9.00
CA ILE A 184 -19.09 -21.29 9.06
C ILE A 184 -19.05 -19.76 9.11
N ILE A 185 -18.22 -19.20 9.99
CA ILE A 185 -18.08 -17.76 10.17
C ILE A 185 -17.54 -17.09 8.90
N SER A 186 -16.50 -17.63 8.29
CA SER A 186 -15.92 -17.08 7.06
C SER A 186 -16.88 -17.25 5.87
N GLY A 187 -17.54 -18.38 5.77
CA GLY A 187 -18.49 -18.68 4.69
C GLY A 187 -17.85 -18.52 3.31
N LYS A 188 -18.57 -17.84 2.40
CA LYS A 188 -18.09 -17.48 1.05
C LYS A 188 -17.70 -16.01 0.93
N ARG A 189 -17.42 -15.34 2.06
CA ARG A 189 -17.04 -13.92 2.03
C ARG A 189 -15.67 -13.77 1.40
N GLN A 190 -15.62 -12.96 0.35
CA GLN A 190 -14.35 -12.55 -0.25
C GLN A 190 -13.64 -11.57 0.70
N PHE A 191 -12.33 -11.66 0.75
CA PHE A 191 -11.48 -10.77 1.57
C PHE A 191 -11.84 -10.81 3.07
N PHE A 192 -12.30 -11.96 3.55
CA PHE A 192 -12.47 -12.15 4.97
C PHE A 192 -11.11 -12.32 5.64
N LEU A 193 -11.05 -11.97 6.93
CA LEU A 193 -9.82 -12.11 7.73
C LEU A 193 -9.31 -13.56 7.64
N ASN A 194 -8.04 -13.72 7.34
CA ASN A 194 -7.37 -15.03 7.41
C ASN A 194 -6.85 -15.31 8.83
N ARG A 195 -6.19 -16.47 9.02
CA ARG A 195 -5.61 -16.87 10.31
C ARG A 195 -4.12 -17.23 10.19
N PHE A 196 -3.45 -16.70 9.17
CA PHE A 196 -2.02 -16.84 9.05
C PHE A 196 -1.33 -15.99 10.11
N LYS A 197 -0.34 -16.59 10.78
CA LYS A 197 0.46 -15.93 11.81
C LYS A 197 1.72 -15.32 11.18
N LEU A 198 2.45 -14.52 11.94
CA LEU A 198 3.72 -13.94 11.50
C LEU A 198 4.69 -15.00 10.93
N ASN A 199 4.82 -16.14 11.58
CA ASN A 199 5.70 -17.21 11.10
C ASN A 199 5.25 -17.80 9.76
N ASP A 200 3.95 -17.87 9.49
CA ASP A 200 3.41 -18.37 8.22
C ASP A 200 3.74 -17.37 7.09
N HIS A 201 3.59 -16.06 7.36
CA HIS A 201 4.00 -15.01 6.44
C HIS A 201 5.51 -15.04 6.20
N ASN A 202 6.33 -15.15 7.24
CA ASN A 202 7.79 -15.21 7.12
C ASN A 202 8.23 -16.43 6.27
N THR A 203 7.61 -17.59 6.49
CA THR A 203 7.88 -18.79 5.70
C THR A 203 7.52 -18.60 4.24
N ALA A 204 6.37 -17.99 3.96
CA ALA A 204 5.91 -17.72 2.60
C ALA A 204 6.79 -16.68 1.88
N VAL A 205 7.23 -15.66 2.58
CA VAL A 205 8.17 -14.63 2.09
C VAL A 205 9.51 -15.25 1.70
N GLN A 206 10.08 -16.09 2.57
CA GLN A 206 11.34 -16.78 2.30
C GLN A 206 11.21 -17.77 1.14
N ALA A 207 10.11 -18.50 1.05
CA ALA A 207 9.83 -19.42 -0.05
C ALA A 207 9.72 -18.69 -1.40
N ALA A 208 9.26 -17.43 -1.40
CA ALA A 208 9.24 -16.57 -2.57
C ALA A 208 10.60 -15.96 -2.94
N GLY A 209 11.67 -16.30 -2.21
CA GLY A 209 13.04 -15.89 -2.50
C GLY A 209 13.49 -14.57 -1.87
N PHE A 210 12.75 -14.07 -0.88
CA PHE A 210 13.12 -12.84 -0.18
C PHE A 210 13.97 -13.10 1.06
N TYR A 211 14.82 -12.15 1.35
CA TYR A 211 15.50 -12.00 2.63
C TYR A 211 14.64 -11.13 3.55
N ILE A 212 14.41 -11.58 4.78
CA ILE A 212 13.69 -10.78 5.78
C ILE A 212 14.73 -9.98 6.55
N ASP A 213 14.71 -8.67 6.37
CA ASP A 213 15.59 -7.74 7.04
C ASP A 213 15.02 -7.33 8.41
N ILE A 214 13.72 -7.03 8.45
CA ILE A 214 13.01 -6.63 9.67
C ILE A 214 11.68 -7.38 9.76
N SER A 215 11.45 -8.05 10.88
CA SER A 215 10.14 -8.64 11.22
C SER A 215 9.78 -8.22 12.64
N ILE A 216 8.99 -7.13 12.75
CA ILE A 216 8.58 -6.58 14.04
C ILE A 216 7.10 -6.93 14.25
N PRO A 217 6.75 -7.73 15.27
CA PRO A 217 5.36 -7.88 15.63
C PRO A 217 4.85 -6.56 16.21
N ASN A 218 3.90 -5.92 15.52
CA ASN A 218 3.25 -4.71 16.01
C ASN A 218 2.24 -5.06 17.12
N PHE A 219 2.74 -5.47 18.27
CA PHE A 219 1.95 -5.55 19.49
C PHE A 219 2.31 -4.36 20.40
N LYS A 220 1.85 -3.17 20.05
CA LYS A 220 1.66 -2.14 21.07
C LYS A 220 0.24 -2.32 21.61
N ILE A 221 0.16 -2.94 22.77
CA ILE A 221 -1.00 -2.97 23.66
C ILE A 221 -1.19 -1.57 24.25
#